data_e0fbc466f9b8176669b17490fcf618fa
#
_entry.id   e0fbc466f9b8176669b17490fcf618fa
#
_cell.length_a   1.000
_cell.length_b   1.000
_cell.length_c   1.000
_cell.angle_alpha   90.00
_cell.angle_beta   90.00
_cell.angle_gamma   90.00
#
_symmetry.space_group_name_H-M   'P 1'
#
loop_
_entity.id
_entity.type
_entity.pdbx_description
1 polymer ?
#
loop_
_entity_poly.entity_id
_entity_poly.type
_entity_poly.pdbx_seq_one_letter_code
_entity_poly.pdbx_strand_id
1 'polypeptide(L)'
;MSKTATFHDLSGASVFITGGGSGIGASLTDGFLAQGAKVAFVQRSDATAFCDKMEKNHGVRPLFIPCDITDISALKSAIDQAALAHGDVTVLVNNAANDKRHSTAEVDEDFWDWSQAINLKACFFACQSVMDGMRRAGGGSIINFTSISYIMGNAGYVSYTTANAGINGMTRSLAREFGGDKIRVNALAPGWVMTDKQKELWVTPEALSAQLERQCLKEPLNPQDMVDAVLFLASNTSRMMTGQAMIVDGGVVVSG
;
A
#
# COMPACT_ATOMS: atom_id res chain seq x y z
N MET A 1 -1.06 -14.19 19.23
CA MET A 1 -0.68 -13.81 17.85
C MET A 1 -1.78 -14.30 16.92
N SER A 2 -2.47 -13.42 16.22
CA SER A 2 -3.34 -13.82 15.12
C SER A 2 -2.48 -14.55 14.09
N LYS A 3 -2.89 -15.77 13.69
CA LYS A 3 -2.15 -16.51 12.66
C LYS A 3 -2.54 -15.91 11.31
N THR A 4 -1.60 -15.25 10.67
CA THR A 4 -1.72 -14.82 9.26
C THR A 4 -1.97 -16.04 8.37
N ALA A 5 -2.81 -15.90 7.36
CA ALA A 5 -3.02 -16.95 6.36
C ALA A 5 -1.70 -17.29 5.65
N THR A 6 -1.52 -18.57 5.27
CA THR A 6 -0.31 -19.00 4.55
C THR A 6 -0.61 -19.09 3.05
N PHE A 7 0.17 -18.39 2.25
CA PHE A 7 0.14 -18.38 0.78
C PHE A 7 1.48 -18.92 0.27
N HIS A 8 1.55 -20.21 0.01
CA HIS A 8 2.80 -20.91 -0.31
C HIS A 8 3.52 -20.37 -1.56
N ASP A 9 2.78 -19.82 -2.51
CA ASP A 9 3.31 -19.24 -3.74
C ASP A 9 4.00 -17.88 -3.54
N LEU A 10 3.87 -17.27 -2.37
CA LEU A 10 4.62 -16.06 -2.01
C LEU A 10 6.03 -16.36 -1.49
N SER A 11 6.36 -17.62 -1.20
CA SER A 11 7.72 -18.00 -0.80
C SER A 11 8.71 -17.74 -1.93
N GLY A 12 9.76 -16.96 -1.62
CA GLY A 12 10.77 -16.51 -2.60
C GLY A 12 10.32 -15.41 -3.55
N ALA A 13 9.06 -14.95 -3.50
CA ALA A 13 8.58 -13.83 -4.31
C ALA A 13 9.37 -12.55 -4.02
N SER A 14 9.72 -11.79 -5.07
CA SER A 14 10.36 -10.48 -4.95
C SER A 14 9.28 -9.41 -4.77
N VAL A 15 9.23 -8.81 -3.58
CA VAL A 15 8.21 -7.84 -3.15
C VAL A 15 8.84 -6.47 -2.97
N PHE A 16 8.23 -5.44 -3.57
CA PHE A 16 8.61 -4.05 -3.35
C PHE A 16 7.46 -3.25 -2.71
N ILE A 17 7.74 -2.56 -1.59
CA ILE A 17 6.72 -1.83 -0.82
C ILE A 17 7.14 -0.35 -0.69
N THR A 18 6.28 0.58 -1.07
CA THR A 18 6.49 1.98 -0.73
C THR A 18 5.97 2.27 0.68
N GLY A 19 6.83 2.88 1.53
CA GLY A 19 6.48 3.15 2.94
C GLY A 19 6.46 1.90 3.82
N GLY A 20 7.39 0.95 3.60
CA GLY A 20 7.35 -0.38 4.22
C GLY A 20 7.86 -0.49 5.65
N GLY A 21 8.39 0.58 6.26
CA GLY A 21 9.01 0.52 7.60
C GLY A 21 8.16 1.11 8.74
N SER A 22 6.94 1.57 8.49
CA SER A 22 6.06 2.14 9.51
C SER A 22 4.58 1.89 9.23
N GLY A 23 3.74 2.00 10.25
CA GLY A 23 2.29 1.88 10.14
C GLY A 23 1.84 0.61 9.42
N ILE A 24 0.94 0.73 8.46
CA ILE A 24 0.44 -0.39 7.65
C ILE A 24 1.61 -1.08 6.91
N GLY A 25 2.51 -0.29 6.30
CA GLY A 25 3.63 -0.83 5.54
C GLY A 25 4.55 -1.73 6.36
N ALA A 26 4.79 -1.39 7.63
CA ALA A 26 5.58 -2.25 8.53
C ALA A 26 4.92 -3.61 8.78
N SER A 27 3.59 -3.63 8.97
CA SER A 27 2.84 -4.89 9.11
C SER A 27 2.83 -5.70 7.81
N LEU A 28 2.79 -5.03 6.65
CA LEU A 28 2.90 -5.70 5.35
C LEU A 28 4.29 -6.33 5.16
N THR A 29 5.36 -5.59 5.47
CA THR A 29 6.73 -6.11 5.42
C THR A 29 6.88 -7.34 6.31
N ASP A 30 6.40 -7.28 7.56
CA ASP A 30 6.40 -8.42 8.49
C ASP A 30 5.60 -9.61 7.93
N GLY A 31 4.40 -9.36 7.39
CA GLY A 31 3.54 -10.37 6.79
C GLY A 31 4.16 -11.07 5.58
N PHE A 32 4.78 -10.32 4.66
CA PHE A 32 5.47 -10.92 3.50
C PHE A 32 6.73 -11.71 3.91
N LEU A 33 7.51 -11.23 4.88
CA LEU A 33 8.64 -11.98 5.42
C LEU A 33 8.17 -13.29 6.07
N ALA A 34 7.04 -13.28 6.76
CA ALA A 34 6.44 -14.48 7.34
C ALA A 34 6.01 -15.52 6.28
N GLN A 35 5.75 -15.09 5.03
CA GLN A 35 5.51 -15.99 3.89
C GLN A 35 6.82 -16.51 3.25
N GLY A 36 7.99 -16.07 3.70
CA GLY A 36 9.27 -16.38 3.07
C GLY A 36 9.57 -15.57 1.81
N ALA A 37 8.90 -14.45 1.61
CA ALA A 37 9.18 -13.54 0.49
C ALA A 37 10.47 -12.74 0.73
N LYS A 38 11.08 -12.28 -0.37
CA LYS A 38 12.21 -11.34 -0.37
C LYS A 38 11.64 -9.93 -0.43
N VAL A 39 11.75 -9.17 0.64
CA VAL A 39 11.12 -7.85 0.74
C VAL A 39 12.14 -6.74 0.61
N ALA A 40 11.92 -5.84 -0.35
CA ALA A 40 12.55 -4.54 -0.42
C ALA A 40 11.50 -3.44 -0.15
N PHE A 41 11.90 -2.37 0.53
CA PHE A 41 11.00 -1.25 0.74
C PHE A 41 11.72 0.10 0.76
N VAL A 42 10.96 1.15 0.47
CA VAL A 42 11.43 2.52 0.51
C VAL A 42 10.68 3.35 1.54
N GLN A 43 11.39 4.27 2.19
CA GLN A 43 10.84 5.39 2.96
C GLN A 43 11.92 6.46 3.19
N ARG A 44 11.51 7.65 3.66
CA ARG A 44 12.44 8.77 3.89
C ARG A 44 13.18 8.66 5.22
N SER A 45 12.46 8.28 6.28
CA SER A 45 13.06 8.14 7.63
C SER A 45 13.88 6.86 7.74
N ASP A 46 14.87 6.88 8.63
CA ASP A 46 15.65 5.67 8.93
C ASP A 46 14.77 4.51 9.41
N ALA A 47 15.07 3.32 8.91
CA ALA A 47 14.36 2.09 9.24
C ALA A 47 15.29 0.99 9.76
N THR A 48 16.52 1.35 10.16
CA THR A 48 17.53 0.37 10.59
C THR A 48 17.02 -0.48 11.74
N ALA A 49 16.49 0.14 12.80
CA ALA A 49 15.95 -0.58 13.96
C ALA A 49 14.76 -1.49 13.60
N PHE A 50 13.93 -1.07 12.64
CA PHE A 50 12.85 -1.93 12.12
C PHE A 50 13.41 -3.14 11.37
N CYS A 51 14.42 -2.94 10.51
CA CYS A 51 15.07 -4.03 9.78
C CYS A 51 15.75 -5.03 10.74
N ASP A 52 16.42 -4.54 11.80
CA ASP A 52 17.03 -5.39 12.84
C ASP A 52 15.98 -6.26 13.55
N LYS A 53 14.82 -5.68 13.86
CA LYS A 53 13.69 -6.40 14.44
C LYS A 53 13.14 -7.47 13.49
N MET A 54 12.99 -7.17 12.21
CA MET A 54 12.52 -8.12 11.21
C MET A 54 13.51 -9.29 11.04
N GLU A 55 14.79 -8.99 10.95
CA GLU A 55 15.84 -10.01 10.87
C GLU A 55 15.83 -10.94 12.08
N LYS A 56 15.67 -10.38 13.28
CA LYS A 56 15.54 -11.18 14.51
C LYS A 56 14.30 -12.08 14.50
N ASN A 57 13.19 -11.61 13.95
CA ASN A 57 11.91 -12.33 13.95
C ASN A 57 11.85 -13.44 12.89
N HIS A 58 12.42 -13.18 11.70
CA HIS A 58 12.27 -14.03 10.52
C HIS A 58 13.56 -14.67 10.04
N GLY A 59 14.72 -14.31 10.61
CA GLY A 59 16.04 -14.77 10.16
C GLY A 59 16.47 -14.15 8.82
N VAL A 60 15.69 -13.23 8.28
CA VAL A 60 15.94 -12.54 7.00
C VAL A 60 15.72 -11.05 7.20
N ARG A 61 16.71 -10.25 6.78
CA ARG A 61 16.65 -8.79 6.81
C ARG A 61 15.98 -8.26 5.55
N PRO A 62 14.93 -7.43 5.64
CA PRO A 62 14.39 -6.76 4.47
C PRO A 62 15.39 -5.72 3.93
N LEU A 63 15.39 -5.50 2.63
CA LEU A 63 16.21 -4.48 1.98
C LEU A 63 15.53 -3.11 2.14
N PHE A 64 16.08 -2.28 3.00
CA PHE A 64 15.66 -0.89 3.14
C PHE A 64 16.48 0.01 2.21
N ILE A 65 15.79 0.83 1.40
CA ILE A 65 16.40 1.80 0.51
C ILE A 65 15.84 3.19 0.87
N PRO A 66 16.65 4.11 1.42
CA PRO A 66 16.19 5.48 1.68
C PRO A 66 15.76 6.16 0.37
N CYS A 67 14.51 6.64 0.31
CA CYS A 67 13.98 7.27 -0.89
C CYS A 67 12.81 8.20 -0.56
N ASP A 68 12.80 9.39 -1.14
CA ASP A 68 11.59 10.19 -1.28
C ASP A 68 10.90 9.78 -2.59
N ILE A 69 9.72 9.21 -2.48
CA ILE A 69 8.96 8.71 -3.65
C ILE A 69 8.50 9.82 -4.61
N THR A 70 8.56 11.09 -4.20
CA THR A 70 8.26 12.23 -5.07
C THR A 70 9.37 12.50 -6.07
N ASP A 71 10.60 12.07 -5.77
CA ASP A 71 11.69 11.97 -6.73
C ASP A 71 11.54 10.67 -7.54
N ILE A 72 10.97 10.81 -8.72
CA ILE A 72 10.69 9.67 -9.60
C ILE A 72 11.98 8.97 -10.05
N SER A 73 13.08 9.68 -10.22
CA SER A 73 14.37 9.08 -10.58
C SER A 73 14.91 8.21 -9.45
N ALA A 74 14.86 8.72 -8.20
CA ALA A 74 15.24 7.96 -7.02
C ALA A 74 14.34 6.73 -6.82
N LEU A 75 13.02 6.87 -7.02
CA LEU A 75 12.07 5.74 -6.92
C LEU A 75 12.37 4.64 -7.95
N LYS A 76 12.62 5.00 -9.21
CA LYS A 76 13.01 4.04 -10.25
C LYS A 76 14.32 3.34 -9.90
N SER A 77 15.34 4.10 -9.49
CA SER A 77 16.61 3.53 -9.05
C SER A 77 16.45 2.58 -7.86
N ALA A 78 15.56 2.86 -6.91
CA ALA A 78 15.29 1.98 -5.78
C ALA A 78 14.63 0.65 -6.22
N ILE A 79 13.72 0.69 -7.19
CA ILE A 79 13.11 -0.51 -7.77
C ILE A 79 14.17 -1.35 -8.52
N ASP A 80 15.06 -0.71 -9.27
CA ASP A 80 16.18 -1.40 -9.96
C ASP A 80 17.13 -2.05 -8.95
N GLN A 81 17.45 -1.38 -7.83
CA GLN A 81 18.26 -1.96 -6.76
C GLN A 81 17.58 -3.17 -6.11
N ALA A 82 16.27 -3.10 -5.89
CA ALA A 82 15.50 -4.23 -5.37
C ALA A 82 15.51 -5.41 -6.35
N ALA A 83 15.33 -5.15 -7.64
CA ALA A 83 15.39 -6.18 -8.68
C ALA A 83 16.78 -6.81 -8.81
N LEU A 84 17.85 -6.02 -8.64
CA LEU A 84 19.21 -6.54 -8.64
C LEU A 84 19.48 -7.46 -7.45
N ALA A 85 18.95 -7.13 -6.28
CA ALA A 85 19.16 -7.88 -5.05
C ALA A 85 18.29 -9.16 -4.95
N HIS A 86 17.05 -9.09 -5.40
CA HIS A 86 16.03 -10.13 -5.16
C HIS A 86 15.53 -10.84 -6.42
N GLY A 87 15.92 -10.39 -7.61
CA GLY A 87 15.31 -10.74 -8.88
C GLY A 87 14.17 -9.79 -9.26
N ASP A 88 13.66 -9.90 -10.49
CA ASP A 88 12.56 -9.06 -10.97
C ASP A 88 11.42 -8.96 -9.95
N VAL A 89 10.95 -7.73 -9.67
CA VAL A 89 9.85 -7.50 -8.74
C VAL A 89 8.57 -8.14 -9.29
N THR A 90 8.03 -9.11 -8.58
CA THR A 90 6.78 -9.82 -8.94
C THR A 90 5.58 -9.35 -8.16
N VAL A 91 5.79 -8.66 -7.02
CA VAL A 91 4.73 -8.04 -6.23
C VAL A 91 5.11 -6.59 -5.92
N LEU A 92 4.28 -5.64 -6.33
CA LEU A 92 4.40 -4.23 -5.98
C LEU A 92 3.27 -3.84 -5.05
N VAL A 93 3.61 -3.20 -3.91
CA VAL A 93 2.63 -2.60 -3.00
C VAL A 93 2.88 -1.10 -2.89
N ASN A 94 2.02 -0.31 -3.52
CA ASN A 94 1.99 1.14 -3.40
C ASN A 94 1.19 1.53 -2.16
N ASN A 95 1.88 1.65 -1.00
CA ASN A 95 1.25 1.94 0.29
C ASN A 95 1.59 3.35 0.83
N ALA A 96 2.70 3.95 0.42
CA ALA A 96 3.09 5.27 0.91
C ALA A 96 2.06 6.34 0.51
N ALA A 97 1.60 7.10 1.50
CA ALA A 97 0.61 8.16 1.31
C ALA A 97 0.74 9.26 2.37
N ASN A 98 0.12 10.41 2.12
CA ASN A 98 0.00 11.50 3.07
C ASN A 98 -1.41 12.09 3.07
N ASP A 99 -2.09 11.98 4.21
CA ASP A 99 -3.47 12.41 4.45
C ASP A 99 -3.55 13.77 5.17
N LYS A 100 -2.59 14.68 4.92
CA LYS A 100 -2.54 16.00 5.57
C LYS A 100 -3.88 16.72 5.40
N ARG A 101 -4.48 17.07 6.53
CA ARG A 101 -5.77 17.78 6.56
C ARG A 101 -5.59 19.24 6.14
N HIS A 102 -6.59 19.78 5.44
CA HIS A 102 -6.58 21.16 4.95
C HIS A 102 -8.00 21.65 4.65
N SER A 103 -8.19 22.95 4.74
CA SER A 103 -9.36 23.63 4.16
C SER A 103 -9.16 23.80 2.65
N THR A 104 -10.22 23.66 1.86
CA THR A 104 -10.16 23.88 0.41
C THR A 104 -9.73 25.32 0.08
N ALA A 105 -10.10 26.28 0.93
CA ALA A 105 -9.75 27.70 0.74
C ALA A 105 -8.25 28.01 0.98
N GLU A 106 -7.52 27.11 1.66
CA GLU A 106 -6.10 27.27 2.01
C GLU A 106 -5.16 26.52 1.07
N VAL A 107 -5.72 25.74 0.13
CA VAL A 107 -4.92 24.97 -0.82
C VAL A 107 -4.42 25.90 -1.91
N ASP A 108 -3.11 26.06 -1.99
CA ASP A 108 -2.41 26.66 -3.13
C ASP A 108 -1.95 25.58 -4.13
N GLU A 109 -1.38 26.03 -5.24
CA GLU A 109 -0.91 25.15 -6.32
C GLU A 109 0.24 24.25 -5.84
N ASP A 110 1.18 24.78 -5.06
CA ASP A 110 2.33 24.02 -4.52
C ASP A 110 1.88 22.89 -3.60
N PHE A 111 0.92 23.16 -2.70
CA PHE A 111 0.34 22.13 -1.85
C PHE A 111 -0.40 21.07 -2.65
N TRP A 112 -1.18 21.50 -3.65
CA TRP A 112 -1.89 20.57 -4.53
C TRP A 112 -0.91 19.65 -5.26
N ASP A 113 0.10 20.21 -5.91
CA ASP A 113 1.09 19.47 -6.68
C ASP A 113 1.89 18.51 -5.80
N TRP A 114 2.31 18.97 -4.62
CA TRP A 114 2.96 18.12 -3.62
C TRP A 114 2.07 16.95 -3.20
N SER A 115 0.80 17.19 -2.93
CA SER A 115 -0.15 16.15 -2.53
C SER A 115 -0.38 15.13 -3.64
N GLN A 116 -0.53 15.56 -4.89
CA GLN A 116 -0.68 14.67 -6.04
C GLN A 116 0.63 13.92 -6.34
N ALA A 117 1.79 14.54 -6.15
CA ALA A 117 3.09 13.90 -6.33
C ALA A 117 3.26 12.69 -5.41
N ILE A 118 2.90 12.83 -4.12
CA ILE A 118 2.99 11.74 -3.14
C ILE A 118 1.90 10.67 -3.37
N ASN A 119 0.63 11.11 -3.49
CA ASN A 119 -0.49 10.20 -3.35
C ASN A 119 -0.92 9.55 -4.68
N LEU A 120 -0.54 10.10 -5.84
CA LEU A 120 -0.95 9.58 -7.15
C LEU A 120 0.21 9.38 -8.11
N LYS A 121 1.03 10.43 -8.35
CA LYS A 121 2.10 10.40 -9.35
C LYS A 121 3.14 9.30 -9.05
N ALA A 122 3.60 9.22 -7.80
CA ALA A 122 4.57 8.20 -7.38
C ALA A 122 4.03 6.78 -7.61
N CYS A 123 2.75 6.54 -7.30
CA CYS A 123 2.09 5.26 -7.52
C CYS A 123 2.10 4.86 -9.01
N PHE A 124 1.79 5.80 -9.92
CA PHE A 124 1.84 5.53 -11.36
C PHE A 124 3.23 5.13 -11.83
N PHE A 125 4.26 5.89 -11.44
CA PHE A 125 5.63 5.62 -11.89
C PHE A 125 6.23 4.36 -11.25
N ALA A 126 5.84 3.99 -10.04
CA ALA A 126 6.19 2.69 -9.47
C ALA A 126 5.58 1.54 -10.28
N CYS A 127 4.28 1.62 -10.64
CA CYS A 127 3.63 0.65 -11.52
C CYS A 127 4.38 0.52 -12.85
N GLN A 128 4.70 1.65 -13.50
CA GLN A 128 5.44 1.66 -14.77
C GLN A 128 6.81 0.98 -14.65
N SER A 129 7.51 1.19 -13.54
CA SER A 129 8.89 0.72 -13.36
C SER A 129 9.00 -0.79 -13.18
N VAL A 130 7.96 -1.47 -12.70
CA VAL A 130 7.99 -2.93 -12.48
C VAL A 130 7.51 -3.75 -13.68
N MET A 131 6.88 -3.12 -14.68
CA MET A 131 6.22 -3.81 -15.79
C MET A 131 7.12 -4.78 -16.53
N ASP A 132 8.29 -4.32 -16.97
CA ASP A 132 9.19 -5.14 -17.80
C ASP A 132 9.77 -6.30 -17.00
N GLY A 133 10.05 -6.10 -15.71
CA GLY A 133 10.44 -7.16 -14.80
C GLY A 133 9.33 -8.20 -14.62
N MET A 134 8.10 -7.76 -14.39
CA MET A 134 6.95 -8.66 -14.28
C MET A 134 6.69 -9.45 -15.56
N ARG A 135 6.86 -8.83 -16.75
CA ARG A 135 6.78 -9.52 -18.04
C ARG A 135 7.83 -10.62 -18.16
N ARG A 136 9.10 -10.32 -17.80
CA ARG A 136 10.18 -11.34 -17.80
C ARG A 136 9.92 -12.48 -16.82
N ALA A 137 9.32 -12.16 -15.66
CA ALA A 137 8.93 -13.15 -14.65
C ALA A 137 7.69 -13.98 -15.05
N GLY A 138 7.00 -13.63 -16.15
CA GLY A 138 5.80 -14.32 -16.64
C GLY A 138 4.51 -13.91 -15.96
N GLY A 139 4.49 -12.77 -15.25
CA GLY A 139 3.34 -12.16 -14.60
C GLY A 139 3.70 -11.47 -13.28
N GLY A 140 2.71 -10.88 -12.62
CA GLY A 140 2.91 -10.19 -11.36
C GLY A 140 1.62 -9.72 -10.71
N SER A 141 1.74 -9.11 -9.53
CA SER A 141 0.62 -8.50 -8.83
C SER A 141 0.98 -7.10 -8.33
N ILE A 142 0.16 -6.11 -8.67
CA ILE A 142 0.27 -4.74 -8.21
C ILE A 142 -0.91 -4.45 -7.29
N ILE A 143 -0.63 -3.98 -6.08
CA ILE A 143 -1.62 -3.60 -5.08
C ILE A 143 -1.46 -2.10 -4.78
N ASN A 144 -2.43 -1.30 -5.17
CA ASN A 144 -2.45 0.14 -4.96
C ASN A 144 -3.32 0.47 -3.74
N PHE A 145 -2.73 1.00 -2.67
CA PHE A 145 -3.52 1.51 -1.57
C PHE A 145 -4.28 2.77 -2.01
N THR A 146 -5.56 2.78 -1.72
CA THR A 146 -6.48 3.90 -1.82
C THR A 146 -7.10 4.15 -0.44
N SER A 147 -8.30 4.67 -0.35
CA SER A 147 -9.01 4.91 0.91
C SER A 147 -10.51 4.92 0.66
N ILE A 148 -11.30 4.51 1.65
CA ILE A 148 -12.75 4.72 1.59
C ILE A 148 -13.15 6.20 1.59
N SER A 149 -12.23 7.11 1.91
CA SER A 149 -12.49 8.55 1.99
C SER A 149 -13.13 9.15 0.71
N TYR A 150 -12.73 8.65 -0.46
CA TYR A 150 -13.30 9.12 -1.73
C TYR A 150 -14.74 8.62 -1.95
N ILE A 151 -15.08 7.43 -1.43
CA ILE A 151 -16.43 6.87 -1.52
C ILE A 151 -17.36 7.63 -0.58
N MET A 152 -16.86 7.96 0.60
CA MET A 152 -17.61 8.66 1.65
C MET A 152 -17.76 10.16 1.39
N GLY A 153 -16.96 10.74 0.48
CA GLY A 153 -16.96 12.19 0.23
C GLY A 153 -16.54 13.01 1.45
N ASN A 154 -15.57 12.52 2.22
CA ASN A 154 -15.15 13.20 3.45
C ASN A 154 -14.53 14.57 3.16
N ALA A 155 -14.92 15.59 3.92
CA ALA A 155 -14.35 16.93 3.88
C ALA A 155 -13.00 17.01 4.59
N GLY A 156 -12.26 18.11 4.37
CA GLY A 156 -11.04 18.44 5.11
C GLY A 156 -9.74 17.84 4.53
N TYR A 157 -9.77 17.24 3.34
CA TYR A 157 -8.58 16.73 2.63
C TYR A 157 -8.89 16.39 1.16
N VAL A 158 -9.47 17.34 0.45
CA VAL A 158 -9.93 17.16 -0.93
C VAL A 158 -8.83 16.69 -1.88
N SER A 159 -7.58 17.17 -1.75
CA SER A 159 -6.47 16.74 -2.59
C SER A 159 -6.13 15.25 -2.42
N TYR A 160 -6.17 14.75 -1.18
CA TYR A 160 -6.00 13.34 -0.87
C TYR A 160 -7.16 12.48 -1.41
N THR A 161 -8.39 12.94 -1.23
CA THR A 161 -9.60 12.25 -1.73
C THR A 161 -9.58 12.16 -3.26
N THR A 162 -9.17 13.23 -3.94
CA THR A 162 -9.00 13.25 -5.41
C THR A 162 -7.96 12.25 -5.87
N ALA A 163 -6.78 12.20 -5.23
CA ALA A 163 -5.75 11.23 -5.55
C ALA A 163 -6.25 9.78 -5.38
N ASN A 164 -6.97 9.48 -4.29
CA ASN A 164 -7.51 8.15 -4.05
C ASN A 164 -8.57 7.73 -5.08
N ALA A 165 -9.41 8.64 -5.53
CA ALA A 165 -10.32 8.40 -6.65
C ALA A 165 -9.54 8.14 -7.96
N GLY A 166 -8.47 8.92 -8.20
CA GLY A 166 -7.55 8.74 -9.34
C GLY A 166 -6.87 7.38 -9.34
N ILE A 167 -6.41 6.88 -8.17
CA ILE A 167 -5.84 5.53 -8.03
C ILE A 167 -6.80 4.46 -8.50
N ASN A 168 -8.10 4.57 -8.21
CA ASN A 168 -9.09 3.59 -8.67
C ASN A 168 -9.25 3.60 -10.19
N GLY A 169 -9.31 4.77 -10.81
CA GLY A 169 -9.34 4.92 -12.26
C GLY A 169 -8.07 4.34 -12.90
N MET A 170 -6.90 4.70 -12.37
CA MET A 170 -5.59 4.19 -12.80
C MET A 170 -5.51 2.66 -12.67
N THR A 171 -5.93 2.09 -11.54
CA THR A 171 -5.94 0.64 -11.29
C THR A 171 -6.73 -0.11 -12.36
N ARG A 172 -7.91 0.38 -12.73
CA ARG A 172 -8.76 -0.24 -13.78
C ARG A 172 -8.14 -0.15 -15.16
N SER A 173 -7.52 0.98 -15.48
CA SER A 173 -6.84 1.19 -16.78
C SER A 173 -5.64 0.28 -16.92
N LEU A 174 -4.74 0.26 -15.92
CA LEU A 174 -3.55 -0.59 -15.91
C LEU A 174 -3.90 -2.09 -15.91
N ALA A 175 -4.98 -2.49 -15.23
CA ALA A 175 -5.46 -3.87 -15.26
C ALA A 175 -5.85 -4.34 -16.67
N ARG A 176 -6.45 -3.45 -17.48
CA ARG A 176 -6.77 -3.75 -18.88
C ARG A 176 -5.53 -3.80 -19.77
N GLU A 177 -4.60 -2.87 -19.55
CA GLU A 177 -3.38 -2.77 -20.33
C GLU A 177 -2.44 -3.96 -20.07
N PHE A 178 -2.27 -4.36 -18.81
CA PHE A 178 -1.27 -5.37 -18.40
C PHE A 178 -1.83 -6.80 -18.31
N GLY A 179 -3.15 -6.96 -18.40
CA GLY A 179 -3.78 -8.27 -18.25
C GLY A 179 -3.29 -9.33 -19.24
N GLY A 180 -2.94 -8.93 -20.48
CA GLY A 180 -2.35 -9.80 -21.48
C GLY A 180 -0.97 -10.38 -21.07
N ASP A 181 -0.25 -9.65 -20.21
CA ASP A 181 1.05 -10.04 -19.66
C ASP A 181 0.91 -10.83 -18.34
N LYS A 182 -0.31 -11.21 -17.95
CA LYS A 182 -0.63 -11.88 -16.68
C LYS A 182 -0.27 -11.03 -15.44
N ILE A 183 -0.23 -9.72 -15.58
CA ILE A 183 -0.03 -8.77 -14.49
C ILE A 183 -1.40 -8.34 -14.00
N ARG A 184 -1.69 -8.61 -12.72
CA ARG A 184 -2.92 -8.17 -12.07
C ARG A 184 -2.69 -6.84 -11.37
N VAL A 185 -3.64 -5.94 -11.46
CA VAL A 185 -3.59 -4.64 -10.78
C VAL A 185 -4.89 -4.46 -10.00
N ASN A 186 -4.80 -4.39 -8.69
CA ASN A 186 -5.94 -4.20 -7.79
C ASN A 186 -5.68 -3.04 -6.82
N ALA A 187 -6.74 -2.48 -6.28
CA ALA A 187 -6.67 -1.51 -5.21
C ALA A 187 -7.11 -2.13 -3.88
N LEU A 188 -6.54 -1.66 -2.77
CA LEU A 188 -7.03 -1.90 -1.42
C LEU A 188 -7.49 -0.57 -0.83
N ALA A 189 -8.72 -0.50 -0.32
CA ALA A 189 -9.33 0.67 0.29
C ALA A 189 -9.53 0.44 1.79
N PRO A 190 -8.56 0.83 2.65
CA PRO A 190 -8.73 0.75 4.09
C PRO A 190 -9.77 1.73 4.61
N GLY A 191 -10.41 1.35 5.73
CA GLY A 191 -11.06 2.28 6.65
C GLY A 191 -10.06 3.08 7.47
N TRP A 192 -10.50 3.56 8.64
CA TRP A 192 -9.61 4.29 9.56
C TRP A 192 -8.78 3.31 10.39
N VAL A 193 -7.54 3.08 9.95
CA VAL A 193 -6.59 2.15 10.58
C VAL A 193 -5.81 2.85 11.68
N MET A 194 -5.77 2.27 12.88
CA MET A 194 -5.12 2.79 14.08
C MET A 194 -3.60 2.62 14.04
N THR A 195 -2.93 3.32 13.11
CA THR A 195 -1.46 3.45 13.11
C THR A 195 -1.01 4.39 14.23
N ASP A 196 0.26 4.33 14.63
CA ASP A 196 0.80 5.21 15.67
C ASP A 196 0.63 6.68 15.29
N LYS A 197 0.89 7.04 14.02
CA LYS A 197 0.64 8.39 13.48
C LYS A 197 -0.83 8.82 13.64
N GLN A 198 -1.77 7.92 13.35
CA GLN A 198 -3.20 8.24 13.49
C GLN A 198 -3.59 8.42 14.94
N LYS A 199 -3.09 7.56 15.84
CA LYS A 199 -3.31 7.67 17.28
C LYS A 199 -2.77 8.98 17.85
N GLU A 200 -1.59 9.41 17.41
CA GLU A 200 -0.96 10.65 17.88
C GLU A 200 -1.70 11.89 17.39
N LEU A 201 -2.18 11.91 16.14
CA LEU A 201 -2.70 13.12 15.51
C LEU A 201 -4.22 13.28 15.59
N TRP A 202 -4.98 12.17 15.55
CA TRP A 202 -6.42 12.23 15.25
C TRP A 202 -7.32 11.41 16.17
N VAL A 203 -6.79 10.42 16.88
CA VAL A 203 -7.61 9.54 17.70
C VAL A 203 -7.91 10.19 19.04
N THR A 204 -9.19 10.57 19.25
CA THR A 204 -9.74 10.87 20.57
C THR A 204 -10.78 9.82 20.93
N PRO A 205 -11.16 9.66 22.22
CA PRO A 205 -12.22 8.73 22.61
C PRO A 205 -13.53 8.96 21.84
N GLU A 206 -13.89 10.23 21.64
CA GLU A 206 -15.12 10.64 20.95
C GLU A 206 -15.05 10.31 19.45
N ALA A 207 -13.92 10.62 18.79
CA ALA A 207 -13.72 10.31 17.38
C ALA A 207 -13.71 8.80 17.11
N LEU A 208 -13.10 8.03 18.01
CA LEU A 208 -13.09 6.57 17.94
C LEU A 208 -14.50 5.99 18.13
N SER A 209 -15.24 6.48 19.14
CA SER A 209 -16.63 6.06 19.38
C SER A 209 -17.51 6.32 18.16
N ALA A 210 -17.45 7.53 17.60
CA ALA A 210 -18.20 7.89 16.39
C ALA A 210 -17.83 7.03 15.19
N GLN A 211 -16.53 6.67 15.03
CA GLN A 211 -16.09 5.77 13.97
C GLN A 211 -16.68 4.36 14.18
N LEU A 212 -16.62 3.83 15.38
CA LEU A 212 -17.13 2.49 15.69
C LEU A 212 -18.66 2.40 15.54
N GLU A 213 -19.39 3.49 15.79
CA GLU A 213 -20.84 3.55 15.51
C GLU A 213 -21.13 3.35 14.01
N ARG A 214 -20.30 3.89 13.14
CA ARG A 214 -20.43 3.76 11.67
C ARG A 214 -20.02 2.39 11.13
N GLN A 215 -19.18 1.64 11.84
CA GLN A 215 -18.76 0.31 11.46
C GLN A 215 -19.82 -0.75 11.75
N CYS A 216 -19.92 -1.78 10.91
CA CYS A 216 -20.69 -2.99 11.24
C CYS A 216 -19.96 -3.79 12.33
N LEU A 217 -18.64 -3.99 12.17
CA LEU A 217 -17.78 -4.60 13.18
C LEU A 217 -17.31 -3.53 14.18
N LYS A 218 -17.65 -3.69 15.46
CA LYS A 218 -17.42 -2.67 16.50
C LYS A 218 -16.02 -2.75 17.12
N GLU A 219 -15.01 -2.96 16.30
CA GLU A 219 -13.60 -3.08 16.68
C GLU A 219 -12.73 -2.11 15.88
N PRO A 220 -11.73 -1.44 16.51
CA PRO A 220 -10.81 -0.58 15.77
C PRO A 220 -9.98 -1.38 14.79
N LEU A 221 -9.85 -0.88 13.56
CA LEU A 221 -8.96 -1.47 12.56
C LEU A 221 -7.49 -1.22 12.94
N ASN A 222 -6.71 -2.26 12.89
CA ASN A 222 -5.27 -2.22 13.13
C ASN A 222 -4.49 -2.47 11.82
N PRO A 223 -3.21 -2.07 11.74
CA PRO A 223 -2.39 -2.35 10.56
C PRO A 223 -2.36 -3.83 10.15
N GLN A 224 -2.45 -4.75 11.12
CA GLN A 224 -2.45 -6.19 10.87
C GLN A 224 -3.69 -6.65 10.09
N ASP A 225 -4.83 -5.97 10.20
CA ASP A 225 -6.07 -6.32 9.49
C ASP A 225 -5.96 -6.13 7.97
N MET A 226 -4.96 -5.37 7.51
CA MET A 226 -4.68 -5.18 6.08
C MET A 226 -3.83 -6.30 5.49
N VAL A 227 -3.09 -7.06 6.32
CA VAL A 227 -2.05 -7.98 5.86
C VAL A 227 -2.63 -9.11 5.04
N ASP A 228 -3.61 -9.86 5.56
CA ASP A 228 -4.16 -11.02 4.86
C ASP A 228 -4.85 -10.65 3.54
N ALA A 229 -5.49 -9.48 3.48
CA ALA A 229 -6.09 -8.96 2.25
C ALA A 229 -5.02 -8.66 1.18
N VAL A 230 -3.89 -8.05 1.58
CA VAL A 230 -2.77 -7.78 0.67
C VAL A 230 -2.09 -9.06 0.22
N LEU A 231 -1.84 -10.01 1.13
CA LEU A 231 -1.25 -11.31 0.80
C LEU A 231 -2.16 -12.10 -0.16
N PHE A 232 -3.48 -12.07 0.04
CA PHE A 232 -4.45 -12.66 -0.88
C PHE A 232 -4.35 -12.01 -2.28
N LEU A 233 -4.35 -10.68 -2.35
CA LEU A 233 -4.22 -9.96 -3.63
C LEU A 233 -2.87 -10.23 -4.30
N ALA A 234 -1.80 -10.41 -3.54
CA ALA A 234 -0.47 -10.73 -4.05
C ALA A 234 -0.38 -12.14 -4.60
N SER A 235 -1.04 -13.11 -3.95
CA SER A 235 -0.95 -14.53 -4.27
C SER A 235 -1.77 -14.95 -5.50
N ASN A 236 -1.43 -16.12 -6.06
CA ASN A 236 -2.19 -16.75 -7.15
C ASN A 236 -3.59 -17.21 -6.72
N THR A 237 -3.91 -17.20 -5.42
CA THR A 237 -5.27 -17.45 -4.94
C THR A 237 -6.27 -16.44 -5.52
N SER A 238 -5.82 -15.22 -5.80
CA SER A 238 -6.61 -14.17 -6.48
C SER A 238 -6.32 -14.07 -7.99
N ARG A 239 -5.84 -15.13 -8.65
CA ARG A 239 -5.37 -15.12 -10.05
C ARG A 239 -6.36 -14.58 -11.08
N MET A 240 -7.65 -14.62 -10.81
CA MET A 240 -8.70 -14.10 -11.71
C MET A 240 -9.27 -12.75 -11.23
N MET A 241 -8.64 -12.12 -10.23
CA MET A 241 -9.05 -10.83 -9.70
C MET A 241 -8.08 -9.74 -10.17
N THR A 242 -8.59 -8.83 -11.01
CA THR A 242 -7.84 -7.66 -11.49
C THR A 242 -8.81 -6.50 -11.76
N GLY A 243 -8.34 -5.26 -11.65
CA GLY A 243 -9.14 -4.04 -11.83
C GLY A 243 -10.15 -3.79 -10.70
N GLN A 244 -10.04 -4.48 -9.56
CA GLN A 244 -10.98 -4.38 -8.45
C GLN A 244 -10.44 -3.50 -7.32
N ALA A 245 -11.35 -2.91 -6.55
CA ALA A 245 -11.05 -2.29 -5.27
C ALA A 245 -11.62 -3.14 -4.14
N MET A 246 -10.75 -3.71 -3.32
CA MET A 246 -11.13 -4.45 -2.12
C MET A 246 -11.22 -3.47 -0.94
N ILE A 247 -12.37 -3.43 -0.29
CA ILE A 247 -12.61 -2.59 0.88
C ILE A 247 -12.36 -3.40 2.14
N VAL A 248 -11.57 -2.85 3.07
CA VAL A 248 -11.30 -3.43 4.40
C VAL A 248 -11.47 -2.32 5.43
N ASP A 249 -12.69 -2.14 5.93
CA ASP A 249 -13.11 -0.98 6.72
C ASP A 249 -14.04 -1.30 7.90
N GLY A 250 -14.24 -2.58 8.20
CA GLY A 250 -15.17 -3.01 9.24
C GLY A 250 -16.65 -2.79 8.88
N GLY A 251 -16.95 -2.53 7.59
CA GLY A 251 -18.32 -2.32 7.11
C GLY A 251 -18.82 -0.90 7.30
N VAL A 252 -17.97 0.12 7.12
CA VAL A 252 -18.36 1.54 7.04
C VAL A 252 -18.99 1.84 5.69
N VAL A 253 -18.36 1.36 4.61
CA VAL A 253 -18.87 1.50 3.25
C VAL A 253 -19.48 0.19 2.80
N VAL A 254 -20.74 0.22 2.45
CA VAL A 254 -21.44 -0.90 1.83
C VAL A 254 -21.63 -0.54 0.36
N SER A 255 -20.84 -1.18 -0.52
CA SER A 255 -20.93 -1.00 -1.97
C SER A 255 -21.61 -2.21 -2.59
N GLY A 256 -22.74 -1.99 -3.22
CA GLY A 256 -23.51 -3.01 -3.94
C GLY A 256 -24.36 -2.39 -5.00
#